data_0f1956c26d9c3b8b7f6e4969b3e1bc96
#
_entry.id   0f1956c26d9c3b8b7f6e4969b3e1bc96
#
_cell.length_a   1.000
_cell.length_b   1.000
_cell.length_c   1.000
_cell.angle_alpha   90.00
_cell.angle_beta   90.00
_cell.angle_gamma   90.00
#
_symmetry.space_group_name_H-M   'P 1'
#
loop_
_entity.id
_entity.type
_entity.pdbx_description
1 polymer ?
#
loop_
_entity_poly.entity_id
_entity_poly.type
_entity_poly.pdbx_seq_one_letter_code
_entity_poly.pdbx_strand_id
1 'polypeptide(L)'
;RHSSLHDALPISPYGAVLCHESAHVQVDECGAPEFFSSGSKLLLSPHRQGKLTSAGVLEVITRRTDIHYPRPKVVTLTQSTELGTLYHKGEVSSIARVAQAHGLKVHMDGARFANAVAALNCAPADITWRAGVDAICFGGTKMGLPVGEAILFFNRELGEEFSYRCKQAGQLASKMRYLSAPWLAMLKDDNWLHHARHANAMARRLADKISAIDGAEMLLPT
;
A
#
# COMPACT_ATOMS: atom_id res chain seq x y z
N ARG A 1 -1.74 12.59 9.41
CA ARG A 1 -1.67 11.14 9.71
C ARG A 1 -1.96 10.40 8.43
N HIS A 2 -1.10 9.45 8.06
CA HIS A 2 -1.40 8.52 6.98
C HIS A 2 -2.54 7.60 7.44
N SER A 3 -3.53 7.35 6.56
CA SER A 3 -4.45 6.24 6.74
C SER A 3 -3.64 4.98 6.50
N SER A 4 -3.51 4.18 7.50
CA SER A 4 -2.72 2.96 7.41
C SER A 4 -3.61 1.72 7.42
N LEU A 5 -2.98 0.57 7.24
CA LEU A 5 -3.60 -0.74 7.18
C LEU A 5 -4.62 -0.99 8.31
N HIS A 6 -4.35 -0.52 9.54
CA HIS A 6 -5.23 -0.73 10.69
C HIS A 6 -6.57 0.00 10.58
N ASP A 7 -6.63 1.10 9.81
CA ASP A 7 -7.90 1.79 9.53
C ASP A 7 -8.70 1.05 8.45
N ALA A 8 -8.01 0.40 7.51
CA ALA A 8 -8.63 -0.24 6.36
C ALA A 8 -9.21 -1.63 6.64
N LEU A 9 -8.58 -2.43 7.52
CA LEU A 9 -8.95 -3.86 7.65
C LEU A 9 -9.23 -4.28 9.10
N PRO A 10 -10.36 -5.00 9.36
CA PRO A 10 -10.64 -5.61 10.64
C PRO A 10 -9.77 -6.85 10.83
N ILE A 11 -8.71 -6.73 11.65
CA ILE A 11 -7.82 -7.83 11.96
C ILE A 11 -8.01 -8.21 13.43
N SER A 12 -8.28 -9.49 13.72
CA SER A 12 -8.38 -10.00 15.09
C SER A 12 -7.02 -9.91 15.80
N PRO A 13 -6.96 -9.69 17.14
CA PRO A 13 -5.69 -9.55 17.85
C PRO A 13 -4.70 -10.71 17.68
N TYR A 14 -5.20 -11.93 17.50
CA TYR A 14 -4.38 -13.10 17.18
C TYR A 14 -4.01 -13.23 15.70
N GLY A 15 -4.49 -12.30 14.87
CA GLY A 15 -4.17 -12.24 13.46
C GLY A 15 -2.79 -11.68 13.20
N ALA A 16 -2.35 -11.80 11.95
CA ALA A 16 -1.11 -11.21 11.51
C ALA A 16 -1.25 -10.61 10.11
N VAL A 17 -0.44 -9.59 9.86
CA VAL A 17 -0.27 -8.94 8.57
C VAL A 17 1.08 -9.32 8.00
N LEU A 18 1.11 -9.84 6.79
CA LEU A 18 2.34 -10.14 6.07
C LEU A 18 2.73 -8.92 5.23
N CYS A 19 3.96 -8.44 5.42
CA CYS A 19 4.52 -7.31 4.69
C CYS A 19 6.00 -7.53 4.34
N HIS A 20 6.53 -6.66 3.48
CA HIS A 20 7.97 -6.59 3.28
C HIS A 20 8.67 -5.96 4.50
N GLU A 21 9.91 -6.34 4.78
CA GLU A 21 10.66 -5.84 5.93
C GLU A 21 10.92 -4.32 5.88
N SER A 22 10.98 -3.72 4.68
CA SER A 22 11.12 -2.28 4.50
C SER A 22 9.78 -1.55 4.29
N ALA A 23 8.65 -2.23 4.40
CA ALA A 23 7.35 -1.60 4.25
C ALA A 23 7.11 -0.53 5.33
N HIS A 24 6.50 0.60 4.95
CA HIS A 24 6.20 1.72 5.84
C HIS A 24 5.49 1.28 7.13
N VAL A 25 4.53 0.35 7.00
CA VAL A 25 3.81 -0.25 8.12
C VAL A 25 4.73 -0.90 9.17
N GLN A 26 5.91 -1.37 8.76
CA GLN A 26 6.91 -1.98 9.64
C GLN A 26 7.89 -0.94 10.21
N VAL A 27 8.36 0.01 9.39
CA VAL A 27 9.52 0.82 9.73
C VAL A 27 9.18 2.25 10.18
N ASP A 28 8.03 2.80 9.78
CA ASP A 28 7.72 4.23 9.93
C ASP A 28 6.37 4.54 10.63
N GLU A 29 5.70 3.55 11.21
CA GLU A 29 4.39 3.74 11.87
C GLU A 29 4.42 3.56 13.39
N CYS A 30 5.58 3.40 13.99
CA CYS A 30 5.76 3.35 15.46
C CYS A 30 4.84 2.34 16.16
N GLY A 31 4.59 1.17 15.55
CA GLY A 31 3.71 0.15 16.11
C GLY A 31 2.21 0.51 16.05
N ALA A 32 1.81 1.47 15.23
CA ALA A 32 0.41 1.85 15.11
C ALA A 32 -0.50 0.69 14.66
N PRO A 33 -0.10 -0.16 13.69
CA PRO A 33 -0.92 -1.31 13.30
C PRO A 33 -1.20 -2.25 14.47
N GLU A 34 -0.19 -2.59 15.24
CA GLU A 34 -0.29 -3.45 16.42
C GLU A 34 -1.16 -2.81 17.49
N PHE A 35 -0.98 -1.52 17.75
CA PHE A 35 -1.75 -0.78 18.76
C PHE A 35 -3.24 -0.72 18.41
N PHE A 36 -3.59 -0.28 17.21
CA PHE A 36 -4.99 -0.10 16.80
C PHE A 36 -5.70 -1.42 16.48
N SER A 37 -4.98 -2.48 16.16
CA SER A 37 -5.54 -3.82 15.98
C SER A 37 -5.57 -4.64 17.27
N SER A 38 -5.24 -4.05 18.42
CA SER A 38 -5.19 -4.71 19.72
C SER A 38 -4.16 -5.86 19.78
N GLY A 39 -3.05 -5.75 19.06
CA GLY A 39 -1.92 -6.66 19.14
C GLY A 39 -1.67 -7.58 17.95
N SER A 40 -2.29 -7.33 16.79
CA SER A 40 -1.94 -8.08 15.57
C SER A 40 -0.45 -7.95 15.26
N LYS A 41 0.16 -9.06 14.84
CA LYS A 41 1.60 -9.10 14.59
C LYS A 41 1.92 -8.85 13.12
N LEU A 42 3.04 -8.17 12.85
CA LEU A 42 3.62 -8.13 11.52
C LEU A 42 4.48 -9.37 11.26
N LEU A 43 4.29 -10.03 10.12
CA LEU A 43 5.10 -11.15 9.66
C LEU A 43 5.88 -10.69 8.43
N LEU A 44 7.20 -10.71 8.55
CA LEU A 44 8.06 -10.14 7.53
C LEU A 44 8.49 -11.19 6.51
N SER A 45 8.52 -10.80 5.24
CA SER A 45 9.13 -11.55 4.16
C SER A 45 10.20 -10.68 3.50
N PRO A 46 11.48 -10.94 3.79
CA PRO A 46 12.57 -10.22 3.17
C PRO A 46 12.69 -10.63 1.70
N HIS A 47 12.89 -9.65 0.83
CA HIS A 47 13.18 -9.88 -0.57
C HIS A 47 13.91 -8.69 -1.18
N ARG A 48 14.62 -8.91 -2.28
CA ARG A 48 15.31 -7.83 -2.98
C ARG A 48 14.32 -6.81 -3.55
N GLN A 49 14.74 -5.57 -3.66
CA GLN A 49 13.99 -4.48 -4.28
C GLN A 49 12.73 -4.01 -3.51
N GLY A 50 12.58 -4.33 -2.22
CA GLY A 50 11.42 -3.88 -1.43
C GLY A 50 10.09 -4.55 -1.79
N LYS A 51 10.11 -5.62 -2.58
CA LYS A 51 8.90 -6.29 -3.09
C LYS A 51 8.70 -7.65 -2.43
N LEU A 52 7.45 -8.00 -2.13
CA LEU A 52 7.04 -9.38 -1.86
C LEU A 52 7.03 -10.20 -3.15
N THR A 53 7.21 -11.50 -3.01
CA THR A 53 6.97 -12.48 -4.08
C THR A 53 5.91 -13.48 -3.66
N SER A 54 5.23 -14.10 -4.62
CA SER A 54 4.26 -15.16 -4.32
C SER A 54 4.88 -16.33 -3.56
N ALA A 55 6.13 -16.69 -3.85
CA ALA A 55 6.86 -17.72 -3.14
C ALA A 55 7.16 -17.32 -1.69
N GLY A 56 7.65 -16.10 -1.45
CA GLY A 56 7.91 -15.57 -0.10
C GLY A 56 6.63 -15.44 0.74
N VAL A 57 5.54 -15.01 0.11
CA VAL A 57 4.21 -14.98 0.76
C VAL A 57 3.78 -16.39 1.18
N LEU A 58 3.87 -17.38 0.27
CA LEU A 58 3.54 -18.77 0.57
C LEU A 58 4.40 -19.32 1.71
N GLU A 59 5.70 -19.09 1.67
CA GLU A 59 6.62 -19.51 2.72
C GLU A 59 6.20 -18.98 4.09
N VAL A 60 5.88 -17.70 4.21
CA VAL A 60 5.45 -17.10 5.49
C VAL A 60 4.11 -17.68 5.95
N ILE A 61 3.14 -17.86 5.04
CA ILE A 61 1.82 -18.42 5.37
C ILE A 61 1.93 -19.85 5.89
N THR A 62 2.82 -20.65 5.31
CA THR A 62 2.96 -22.09 5.62
C THR A 62 4.02 -22.39 6.66
N ARG A 63 4.82 -21.41 7.08
CA ARG A 63 5.93 -21.56 8.04
C ARG A 63 5.51 -22.20 9.35
N ARG A 64 4.36 -21.79 9.88
CA ARG A 64 3.74 -22.36 11.07
C ARG A 64 2.22 -22.25 10.98
N THR A 65 1.53 -23.34 11.35
CA THR A 65 0.05 -23.43 11.31
C THR A 65 -0.54 -23.83 12.67
N ASP A 66 0.32 -24.02 13.70
CA ASP A 66 -0.10 -24.39 15.04
C ASP A 66 -0.64 -23.17 15.85
N ILE A 67 -1.36 -23.47 16.93
CA ILE A 67 -2.03 -22.46 17.76
C ILE A 67 -1.10 -21.51 18.52
N HIS A 68 0.19 -21.78 18.57
CA HIS A 68 1.19 -20.93 19.22
C HIS A 68 1.74 -19.83 18.33
N TYR A 69 1.28 -19.76 17.07
CA TYR A 69 1.73 -18.77 16.09
C TYR A 69 0.60 -17.89 15.61
N PRO A 70 0.81 -16.58 15.43
CA PRO A 70 -0.22 -15.68 14.92
C PRO A 70 -0.70 -16.12 13.54
N ARG A 71 -2.01 -16.09 13.34
CA ARG A 71 -2.62 -16.55 12.10
C ARG A 71 -2.55 -15.47 11.03
N PRO A 72 -1.85 -15.67 9.89
CA PRO A 72 -1.87 -14.73 8.79
C PRO A 72 -3.30 -14.44 8.30
N LYS A 73 -3.65 -13.18 8.13
CA LYS A 73 -4.97 -12.72 7.71
C LYS A 73 -4.93 -11.79 6.52
N VAL A 74 -3.85 -11.03 6.40
CA VAL A 74 -3.70 -9.99 5.39
C VAL A 74 -2.30 -10.05 4.81
N VAL A 75 -2.20 -9.83 3.50
CA VAL A 75 -0.96 -9.46 2.82
C VAL A 75 -1.06 -7.99 2.45
N THR A 76 -0.08 -7.18 2.81
CA THR A 76 -0.01 -5.77 2.40
C THR A 76 1.15 -5.54 1.43
N LEU A 77 0.85 -4.87 0.32
CA LEU A 77 1.79 -4.46 -0.72
C LEU A 77 1.91 -2.96 -0.70
N THR A 78 3.11 -2.41 -0.91
CA THR A 78 3.31 -0.96 -1.10
C THR A 78 3.54 -0.65 -2.58
N GLN A 79 2.72 0.18 -3.18
CA GLN A 79 2.79 0.52 -4.60
C GLN A 79 2.82 2.05 -4.82
N SER A 80 3.92 2.62 -5.28
CA SER A 80 5.25 2.02 -5.45
C SER A 80 5.91 1.76 -4.08
N THR A 81 6.89 0.85 -4.06
CA THR A 81 7.59 0.50 -2.81
C THR A 81 8.38 1.69 -2.25
N GLU A 82 8.85 1.58 -1.03
CA GLU A 82 9.70 2.57 -0.36
C GLU A 82 11.02 2.79 -1.09
N LEU A 83 11.46 1.80 -1.86
CA LEU A 83 12.67 1.87 -2.69
C LEU A 83 12.39 2.38 -4.12
N GLY A 84 11.17 2.79 -4.42
CA GLY A 84 10.77 3.29 -5.74
C GLY A 84 10.50 2.21 -6.80
N THR A 85 10.63 0.94 -6.46
CA THR A 85 10.33 -0.17 -7.37
C THR A 85 8.82 -0.37 -7.54
N LEU A 86 8.42 -1.07 -8.59
CA LEU A 86 7.02 -1.24 -8.98
C LEU A 86 6.62 -2.71 -9.03
N TYR A 87 5.42 -3.00 -8.56
CA TYR A 87 4.75 -4.26 -8.88
C TYR A 87 4.03 -4.14 -10.21
N HIS A 88 4.34 -5.00 -11.16
CA HIS A 88 3.54 -5.16 -12.38
C HIS A 88 2.26 -5.95 -12.09
N LYS A 89 1.26 -5.82 -12.96
CA LYS A 89 -0.03 -6.51 -12.84
C LYS A 89 0.10 -8.02 -12.54
N GLY A 90 1.00 -8.70 -13.23
CA GLY A 90 1.23 -10.14 -13.05
C GLY A 90 1.77 -10.49 -11.66
N GLU A 91 2.63 -9.65 -11.08
CA GLU A 91 3.18 -9.83 -9.74
C GLU A 91 2.09 -9.66 -8.68
N VAL A 92 1.30 -8.58 -8.76
CA VAL A 92 0.16 -8.35 -7.86
C VAL A 92 -0.81 -9.54 -7.94
N SER A 93 -1.21 -9.95 -9.15
CA SER A 93 -2.13 -11.06 -9.35
C SER A 93 -1.58 -12.40 -8.83
N SER A 94 -0.29 -12.63 -8.95
CA SER A 94 0.36 -13.85 -8.45
C SER A 94 0.32 -13.91 -6.93
N ILE A 95 0.63 -12.80 -6.26
CA ILE A 95 0.57 -12.68 -4.80
C ILE A 95 -0.87 -12.81 -4.32
N ALA A 96 -1.81 -12.12 -4.97
CA ALA A 96 -3.22 -12.15 -4.61
C ALA A 96 -3.82 -13.57 -4.70
N ARG A 97 -3.47 -14.32 -5.73
CA ARG A 97 -3.92 -15.73 -5.86
C ARG A 97 -3.42 -16.60 -4.71
N VAL A 98 -2.16 -16.45 -4.30
CA VAL A 98 -1.63 -17.20 -3.15
C VAL A 98 -2.34 -16.78 -1.87
N ALA A 99 -2.52 -15.49 -1.62
CA ALA A 99 -3.21 -14.98 -0.45
C ALA A 99 -4.66 -15.52 -0.38
N GLN A 100 -5.42 -15.39 -1.46
CA GLN A 100 -6.81 -15.82 -1.57
C GLN A 100 -6.99 -17.33 -1.41
N ALA A 101 -6.07 -18.14 -1.98
CA ALA A 101 -6.08 -19.60 -1.81
C ALA A 101 -5.93 -20.02 -0.34
N HIS A 102 -5.38 -19.17 0.52
CA HIS A 102 -5.21 -19.41 1.94
C HIS A 102 -6.19 -18.56 2.81
N GLY A 103 -7.18 -17.93 2.20
CA GLY A 103 -8.20 -17.15 2.90
C GLY A 103 -7.71 -15.80 3.45
N LEU A 104 -6.60 -15.26 2.94
CA LEU A 104 -6.10 -13.95 3.30
C LEU A 104 -6.70 -12.87 2.40
N LYS A 105 -6.80 -11.66 2.93
CA LYS A 105 -7.13 -10.45 2.18
C LYS A 105 -5.86 -9.77 1.67
N VAL A 106 -5.99 -9.00 0.59
CA VAL A 106 -4.90 -8.24 0.00
C VAL A 106 -5.16 -6.76 0.14
N HIS A 107 -4.32 -6.09 0.91
CA HIS A 107 -4.29 -4.65 1.06
C HIS A 107 -3.17 -4.05 0.20
N MET A 108 -3.38 -2.83 -0.30
CA MET A 108 -2.36 -2.06 -0.97
C MET A 108 -2.16 -0.71 -0.27
N ASP A 109 -0.95 -0.45 0.19
CA ASP A 109 -0.52 0.90 0.53
C ASP A 109 -0.25 1.65 -0.78
N GLY A 110 -1.11 2.59 -1.07
CA GLY A 110 -1.08 3.42 -2.27
C GLY A 110 -0.61 4.85 -2.01
N ALA A 111 0.23 5.10 -1.01
CA ALA A 111 0.78 6.41 -0.73
C ALA A 111 1.48 7.05 -1.95
N ARG A 112 2.01 6.21 -2.86
CA ARG A 112 2.64 6.63 -4.12
C ARG A 112 1.97 5.98 -5.35
N PHE A 113 0.71 5.61 -5.22
CA PHE A 113 -0.06 4.91 -6.27
C PHE A 113 -0.11 5.69 -7.59
N ALA A 114 -0.26 7.01 -7.51
CA ALA A 114 -0.24 7.88 -8.69
C ALA A 114 1.05 7.72 -9.51
N ASN A 115 2.21 7.68 -8.84
CA ASN A 115 3.50 7.48 -9.50
C ASN A 115 3.58 6.13 -10.19
N ALA A 116 3.06 5.07 -9.55
CA ALA A 116 3.03 3.73 -10.12
C ALA A 116 2.13 3.65 -11.37
N VAL A 117 0.91 4.18 -11.31
CA VAL A 117 -0.01 4.23 -12.46
C VAL A 117 0.62 4.98 -13.63
N ALA A 118 1.22 6.15 -13.35
CA ALA A 118 1.88 6.97 -14.36
C ALA A 118 3.09 6.27 -14.99
N ALA A 119 3.91 5.56 -14.19
CA ALA A 119 5.09 4.85 -14.68
C ALA A 119 4.73 3.60 -15.48
N LEU A 120 3.74 2.83 -15.02
CA LEU A 120 3.27 1.61 -15.69
C LEU A 120 2.37 1.91 -16.90
N ASN A 121 1.92 3.14 -17.05
CA ASN A 121 1.02 3.58 -18.11
C ASN A 121 -0.19 2.62 -18.28
N CYS A 122 -0.85 2.28 -17.17
CA CYS A 122 -1.96 1.33 -17.12
C CYS A 122 -3.20 1.95 -16.47
N ALA A 123 -4.35 1.29 -16.62
CA ALA A 123 -5.52 1.69 -15.87
C ALA A 123 -5.33 1.37 -14.37
N PRO A 124 -5.73 2.26 -13.43
CA PRO A 124 -5.66 2.01 -11.99
C PRO A 124 -6.27 0.66 -11.58
N ALA A 125 -7.36 0.27 -12.22
CA ALA A 125 -8.04 -1.00 -12.00
C ALA A 125 -7.16 -2.23 -12.30
N ASP A 126 -6.22 -2.12 -13.23
CA ASP A 126 -5.40 -3.26 -13.67
C ASP A 126 -4.37 -3.70 -12.63
N ILE A 127 -3.93 -2.77 -11.78
CA ILE A 127 -2.98 -3.04 -10.69
C ILE A 127 -3.63 -2.98 -9.30
N THR A 128 -4.98 -2.94 -9.23
CA THR A 128 -5.75 -3.00 -7.99
C THR A 128 -6.76 -4.16 -8.04
N TRP A 129 -8.05 -3.87 -8.07
CA TRP A 129 -9.10 -4.87 -7.91
C TRP A 129 -9.12 -5.96 -8.99
N ARG A 130 -8.78 -5.64 -10.24
CA ARG A 130 -8.64 -6.65 -11.30
C ARG A 130 -7.44 -7.58 -11.08
N ALA A 131 -6.45 -7.15 -10.32
CA ALA A 131 -5.32 -7.95 -9.92
C ALA A 131 -5.53 -8.69 -8.59
N GLY A 132 -6.68 -8.52 -7.94
CA GLY A 132 -7.07 -9.24 -6.73
C GLY A 132 -6.84 -8.48 -5.42
N VAL A 133 -6.63 -7.16 -5.46
CA VAL A 133 -6.56 -6.30 -4.27
C VAL A 133 -7.95 -6.09 -3.70
N ASP A 134 -8.14 -6.30 -2.40
CA ASP A 134 -9.40 -6.12 -1.68
C ASP A 134 -9.63 -4.69 -1.20
N ALA A 135 -8.56 -3.99 -0.81
CA ALA A 135 -8.62 -2.58 -0.38
C ALA A 135 -7.30 -1.85 -0.67
N ILE A 136 -7.39 -0.54 -0.90
CA ILE A 136 -6.23 0.34 -1.07
C ILE A 136 -6.38 1.59 -0.22
N CYS A 137 -5.29 2.01 0.45
CA CYS A 137 -5.11 3.35 0.96
C CYS A 137 -4.56 4.23 -0.17
N PHE A 138 -5.43 5.03 -0.79
CA PHE A 138 -5.04 5.90 -1.90
C PHE A 138 -4.52 7.23 -1.37
N GLY A 139 -3.20 7.41 -1.46
CA GLY A 139 -2.50 8.55 -0.91
C GLY A 139 -2.76 9.85 -1.66
N GLY A 140 -3.28 10.86 -0.96
CA GLY A 140 -3.49 12.19 -1.52
C GLY A 140 -2.28 13.12 -1.39
N THR A 141 -1.61 13.06 -0.25
CA THR A 141 -0.55 14.01 0.10
C THR A 141 0.64 13.98 -0.87
N LYS A 142 1.12 12.80 -1.23
CA LYS A 142 2.29 12.65 -2.13
C LYS A 142 1.99 12.95 -3.60
N MET A 143 0.72 13.08 -3.97
CA MET A 143 0.34 13.52 -5.33
C MET A 143 -0.05 15.00 -5.41
N GLY A 144 0.02 15.74 -4.29
CA GLY A 144 -0.16 17.19 -4.27
C GLY A 144 -1.35 17.71 -3.47
N LEU A 145 -2.10 16.86 -2.77
CA LEU A 145 -3.12 17.33 -1.83
C LEU A 145 -2.48 17.87 -0.55
N PRO A 146 -3.02 18.93 0.04
CA PRO A 146 -2.49 19.48 1.29
C PRO A 146 -2.72 18.54 2.49
N VAL A 147 -3.78 17.74 2.42
CA VAL A 147 -4.18 16.79 3.47
C VAL A 147 -5.20 15.80 2.90
N GLY A 148 -5.25 14.62 3.50
CA GLY A 148 -6.29 13.63 3.24
C GLY A 148 -5.79 12.43 2.45
N GLU A 149 -6.28 11.29 2.91
CA GLU A 149 -6.11 10.00 2.29
C GLU A 149 -7.49 9.41 2.00
N ALA A 150 -7.62 8.64 0.94
CA ALA A 150 -8.85 7.94 0.62
C ALA A 150 -8.64 6.43 0.77
N ILE A 151 -9.58 5.76 1.44
CA ILE A 151 -9.60 4.30 1.50
C ILE A 151 -10.68 3.80 0.54
N LEU A 152 -10.27 2.94 -0.39
CA LEU A 152 -11.16 2.33 -1.36
C LEU A 152 -11.28 0.84 -1.07
N PHE A 153 -12.49 0.38 -0.81
CA PHE A 153 -12.81 -1.03 -0.61
C PHE A 153 -13.36 -1.61 -1.92
N PHE A 154 -12.65 -2.56 -2.50
CA PHE A 154 -13.12 -3.33 -3.66
C PHE A 154 -13.92 -4.55 -3.20
N ASN A 155 -13.70 -5.01 -1.97
CA ASN A 155 -14.55 -5.96 -1.27
C ASN A 155 -15.43 -5.17 -0.30
N ARG A 156 -16.73 -5.12 -0.59
CA ARG A 156 -17.71 -4.29 0.13
C ARG A 156 -17.84 -4.68 1.62
N GLU A 157 -17.75 -5.97 1.94
CA GLU A 157 -17.86 -6.47 3.31
C GLU A 157 -16.80 -5.86 4.25
N LEU A 158 -15.60 -5.56 3.73
CA LEU A 158 -14.53 -4.95 4.52
C LEU A 158 -14.82 -3.50 4.91
N GLY A 159 -15.68 -2.83 4.16
CA GLY A 159 -16.05 -1.43 4.39
C GLY A 159 -17.27 -1.21 5.28
N GLU A 160 -18.03 -2.25 5.63
CA GLU A 160 -19.33 -2.09 6.31
C GLU A 160 -19.23 -1.36 7.65
N GLU A 161 -18.20 -1.62 8.45
CA GLU A 161 -18.01 -0.97 9.76
C GLU A 161 -16.97 0.18 9.71
N PHE A 162 -16.49 0.53 8.55
CA PHE A 162 -15.38 1.49 8.42
C PHE A 162 -15.70 2.88 9.00
N SER A 163 -16.95 3.35 8.87
CA SER A 163 -17.36 4.65 9.43
C SER A 163 -17.24 4.69 10.96
N TYR A 164 -17.54 3.60 11.64
CA TYR A 164 -17.36 3.49 13.09
C TYR A 164 -15.88 3.52 13.47
N ARG A 165 -15.05 2.82 12.73
CA ARG A 165 -13.59 2.82 12.93
C ARG A 165 -12.98 4.20 12.70
N CYS A 166 -13.36 4.88 11.63
CA CYS A 166 -12.96 6.27 11.37
C CYS A 166 -13.33 7.19 12.54
N LYS A 167 -14.55 7.05 13.07
CA LYS A 167 -15.01 7.85 14.20
C LYS A 167 -14.21 7.55 15.46
N GLN A 168 -14.00 6.27 15.76
CA GLN A 168 -13.27 5.79 16.93
C GLN A 168 -11.78 6.21 16.88
N ALA A 169 -11.16 6.17 15.70
CA ALA A 169 -9.79 6.60 15.48
C ALA A 169 -9.62 8.14 15.41
N GLY A 170 -10.70 8.92 15.58
CA GLY A 170 -10.65 10.37 15.47
C GLY A 170 -10.45 10.90 14.06
N GLN A 171 -10.68 10.09 13.02
CA GLN A 171 -10.49 10.45 11.62
C GLN A 171 -11.75 11.05 10.97
N LEU A 172 -12.86 11.14 11.69
CA LEU A 172 -14.10 11.74 11.22
C LEU A 172 -14.23 13.19 11.73
N ALA A 173 -13.65 14.13 11.01
CA ALA A 173 -13.71 15.56 11.33
C ALA A 173 -15.09 16.15 11.03
N SER A 174 -15.50 17.21 11.80
CA SER A 174 -16.81 17.83 11.65
C SER A 174 -17.06 18.51 10.29
N LYS A 175 -16.01 18.84 9.56
CA LYS A 175 -16.04 19.55 8.27
C LYS A 175 -15.35 18.73 7.16
N MET A 176 -15.69 17.44 7.04
CA MET A 176 -15.08 16.52 6.07
C MET A 176 -15.06 17.05 4.63
N ARG A 177 -16.03 17.89 4.24
CA ARG A 177 -16.07 18.51 2.90
C ARG A 177 -14.80 19.32 2.56
N TYR A 178 -14.12 19.90 3.54
CA TYR A 178 -12.86 20.60 3.31
C TYR A 178 -11.69 19.66 3.03
N LEU A 179 -11.80 18.42 3.48
CA LEU A 179 -10.83 17.36 3.18
C LEU A 179 -11.15 16.68 1.84
N SER A 180 -12.44 16.55 1.49
CA SER A 180 -12.86 15.87 0.26
C SER A 180 -12.88 16.78 -0.97
N ALA A 181 -13.14 18.08 -0.82
CA ALA A 181 -13.22 19.02 -1.94
C ALA A 181 -11.94 19.08 -2.80
N PRO A 182 -10.71 19.11 -2.23
CA PRO A 182 -9.47 19.09 -3.02
C PRO A 182 -9.33 17.86 -3.91
N TRP A 183 -9.92 16.71 -3.52
CA TRP A 183 -9.92 15.50 -4.32
C TRP A 183 -10.65 15.69 -5.66
N LEU A 184 -11.74 16.47 -5.68
CA LEU A 184 -12.47 16.75 -6.93
C LEU A 184 -11.57 17.48 -7.94
N ALA A 185 -10.78 18.46 -7.49
CA ALA A 185 -9.85 19.17 -8.34
C ALA A 185 -8.68 18.27 -8.80
N MET A 186 -8.17 17.44 -7.88
CA MET A 186 -7.04 16.54 -8.15
C MET A 186 -7.40 15.44 -9.15
N LEU A 187 -8.61 14.87 -9.03
CA LEU A 187 -9.07 13.80 -9.93
C LEU A 187 -9.60 14.32 -11.26
N LYS A 188 -10.00 15.60 -11.32
CA LYS A 188 -10.46 16.23 -12.55
C LYS A 188 -9.32 16.31 -13.56
N ASP A 189 -9.64 16.02 -14.83
CA ASP A 189 -8.73 16.15 -15.97
C ASP A 189 -7.38 15.42 -15.76
N ASP A 190 -7.39 14.34 -14.98
CA ASP A 190 -6.20 13.54 -14.64
C ASP A 190 -5.05 14.33 -13.99
N ASN A 191 -5.32 15.42 -13.27
CA ASN A 191 -4.30 16.25 -12.63
C ASN A 191 -3.34 15.43 -11.74
N TRP A 192 -3.86 14.45 -11.01
CA TRP A 192 -3.06 13.54 -10.19
C TRP A 192 -2.01 12.76 -11.00
N LEU A 193 -2.34 12.36 -12.24
CA LEU A 193 -1.40 11.69 -13.15
C LEU A 193 -0.42 12.68 -13.79
N HIS A 194 -0.85 13.92 -14.06
CA HIS A 194 0.06 14.97 -14.53
C HIS A 194 1.16 15.26 -13.51
N HIS A 195 0.79 15.41 -12.23
CA HIS A 195 1.75 15.60 -11.14
C HIS A 195 2.70 14.40 -11.00
N ALA A 196 2.16 13.19 -11.05
CA ALA A 196 2.94 11.96 -10.93
C ALA A 196 3.94 11.79 -12.11
N ARG A 197 3.50 12.06 -13.34
CA ARG A 197 4.38 12.03 -14.53
C ARG A 197 5.52 13.03 -14.41
N HIS A 198 5.21 14.24 -13.94
CA HIS A 198 6.23 15.27 -13.69
C HIS A 198 7.24 14.81 -12.66
N ALA A 199 6.78 14.33 -11.51
CA ALA A 199 7.66 13.83 -10.43
C ALA A 199 8.55 12.68 -10.93
N ASN A 200 7.98 11.70 -11.63
CA ASN A 200 8.74 10.59 -12.23
C ASN A 200 9.77 11.08 -13.25
N ALA A 201 9.44 12.09 -14.06
CA ALA A 201 10.38 12.67 -15.03
C ALA A 201 11.55 13.37 -14.32
N MET A 202 11.29 14.08 -13.21
CA MET A 202 12.33 14.72 -12.42
C MET A 202 13.24 13.71 -11.72
N ALA A 203 12.67 12.61 -11.21
CA ALA A 203 13.46 11.52 -10.63
C ALA A 203 14.40 10.90 -11.66
N ARG A 204 13.91 10.58 -12.86
CA ARG A 204 14.77 10.08 -13.96
C ARG A 204 15.87 11.06 -14.33
N ARG A 205 15.52 12.35 -14.49
CA ARG A 205 16.51 13.38 -14.78
C ARG A 205 17.61 13.49 -13.71
N LEU A 206 17.25 13.30 -12.44
CA LEU A 206 18.21 13.26 -11.34
C LEU A 206 19.08 12.01 -11.42
N ALA A 207 18.48 10.84 -11.63
CA ALA A 207 19.19 9.57 -11.79
C ALA A 207 20.21 9.63 -12.94
N ASP A 208 19.81 10.15 -14.11
CA ASP A 208 20.71 10.33 -15.27
C ASP A 208 21.93 11.21 -14.94
N LYS A 209 21.70 12.30 -14.18
CA LYS A 209 22.77 13.19 -13.77
C LYS A 209 23.71 12.56 -12.74
N ILE A 210 23.16 11.79 -11.78
CA ILE A 210 23.95 11.08 -10.77
C ILE A 210 24.79 9.99 -11.44
N SER A 211 24.19 9.22 -12.36
CA SER A 211 24.89 8.16 -13.10
C SER A 211 26.04 8.67 -13.98
N ALA A 212 26.05 9.96 -14.29
CA ALA A 212 27.15 10.60 -15.04
C ALA A 212 28.32 11.06 -14.14
N ILE A 213 28.22 10.91 -12.82
CA ILE A 213 29.25 11.26 -11.85
C ILE A 213 30.16 10.05 -11.65
N ASP A 214 31.47 10.25 -11.80
CA ASP A 214 32.45 9.19 -11.57
C ASP A 214 32.37 8.66 -10.14
N GLY A 215 32.29 7.34 -9.99
CA GLY A 215 32.18 6.67 -8.69
C GLY A 215 30.76 6.64 -8.10
N ALA A 216 29.74 7.20 -8.77
CA ALA A 216 28.34 7.05 -8.36
C ALA A 216 27.68 5.86 -9.07
N GLU A 217 26.92 5.07 -8.33
CA GLU A 217 26.18 3.91 -8.85
C GLU A 217 24.71 3.96 -8.40
N MET A 218 23.81 3.69 -9.34
CA MET A 218 22.38 3.52 -9.04
C MET A 218 22.13 2.08 -8.60
N LEU A 219 21.75 1.89 -7.35
CA LEU A 219 21.50 0.56 -6.78
C LEU A 219 20.23 -0.10 -7.32
N LEU A 220 19.25 0.70 -7.75
CA LEU A 220 17.96 0.25 -8.26
C LEU A 220 17.55 1.06 -9.49
N PRO A 221 16.78 0.49 -10.42
CA PRO A 221 16.21 1.22 -11.54
C PRO A 221 15.29 2.38 -11.07
N THR A 222 15.32 3.50 -11.80
CA THR A 222 14.47 4.69 -11.54
C THR A 222 13.40 4.84 -12.60
#